data_bbca3e8f4e9cb73ba9429e5d3b1e4399
#
_entry.id   bbca3e8f4e9cb73ba9429e5d3b1e4399
#
_cell.length_a   1.000
_cell.length_b   1.000
_cell.length_c   1.000
_cell.angle_alpha   90.00
_cell.angle_beta   90.00
_cell.angle_gamma   90.00
#
_symmetry.space_group_name_H-M   'P 1'
#
loop_
_entity.id
_entity.type
_entity.pdbx_description
1 polymer ?
#
loop_
_entity_poly.entity_id
_entity_poly.type
_entity_poly.pdbx_seq_one_letter_code
_entity_poly.pdbx_strand_id
1 'polypeptide(L)'
;MLKVASVATREGRALLARLRARRLSPDFSTLREALPIVEAVLSDGAPALARFVADLDGERIAEKGLLVRPKAEKDVDPAFASAFRLARRRLTAYHRRQVPKGFSYRDALGVSFVERPVPHEAVGVYVPGGRAFYPSSLLMGVVPARVAGAERIVVATPPPFASRVKVRPV
;
A
#
# COMPACT_ATOMS: atom_id res chain seq x y z
N MET A 1 15.70 -4.10 -22.40
CA MET A 1 14.90 -4.08 -23.64
C MET A 1 13.76 -5.08 -23.52
N LEU A 2 12.52 -4.67 -23.75
CA LEU A 2 11.36 -5.57 -23.71
C LEU A 2 11.40 -6.48 -24.95
N LYS A 3 11.27 -7.79 -24.73
CA LYS A 3 11.21 -8.77 -25.81
C LYS A 3 9.76 -8.88 -26.29
N VAL A 4 9.52 -8.48 -27.54
CA VAL A 4 8.21 -8.59 -28.18
C VAL A 4 8.16 -9.90 -28.97
N ALA A 5 7.14 -10.73 -28.73
CA ALA A 5 6.92 -11.98 -29.45
C ALA A 5 5.46 -12.09 -29.90
N SER A 6 5.22 -12.47 -31.16
CA SER A 6 3.88 -12.70 -31.67
C SER A 6 3.34 -14.06 -31.21
N VAL A 7 2.12 -14.10 -30.70
CA VAL A 7 1.43 -15.33 -30.31
C VAL A 7 1.17 -16.28 -31.49
N ALA A 8 1.26 -15.81 -32.72
CA ALA A 8 1.18 -16.65 -33.92
C ALA A 8 2.43 -17.52 -34.10
N THR A 9 3.57 -17.12 -33.54
CA THR A 9 4.83 -17.89 -33.65
C THR A 9 4.94 -18.98 -32.58
N ARG A 10 5.78 -19.98 -32.85
CA ARG A 10 6.10 -21.03 -31.85
C ARG A 10 6.71 -20.45 -30.57
N GLU A 11 7.60 -19.45 -30.71
CA GLU A 11 8.24 -18.76 -29.59
C GLU A 11 7.22 -17.98 -28.73
N GLY A 12 6.31 -17.24 -29.38
CA GLY A 12 5.27 -16.51 -28.66
C GLY A 12 4.29 -17.40 -27.93
N ARG A 13 3.91 -18.53 -28.52
CA ARG A 13 3.08 -19.56 -27.86
C ARG A 13 3.80 -20.19 -26.65
N ALA A 14 5.09 -20.48 -26.77
CA ALA A 14 5.89 -21.01 -25.65
C ALA A 14 6.00 -19.99 -24.52
N LEU A 15 6.21 -18.70 -24.82
CA LEU A 15 6.23 -17.64 -23.83
C LEU A 15 4.87 -17.50 -23.12
N LEU A 16 3.78 -17.55 -23.88
CA LEU A 16 2.42 -17.49 -23.32
C LEU A 16 2.13 -18.69 -22.41
N ALA A 17 2.55 -19.88 -22.81
CA ALA A 17 2.42 -21.10 -21.99
C ALA A 17 3.18 -20.96 -20.66
N ARG A 18 4.42 -20.45 -20.69
CA ARG A 18 5.20 -20.15 -19.47
C ARG A 18 4.51 -19.15 -18.56
N LEU A 19 3.95 -18.07 -19.12
CA LEU A 19 3.22 -17.06 -18.33
C LEU A 19 1.96 -17.64 -17.69
N ARG A 20 1.24 -18.53 -18.42
CA ARG A 20 0.07 -19.23 -17.88
C ARG A 20 0.46 -20.22 -16.77
N ALA A 21 1.54 -20.98 -16.96
CA ALA A 21 2.04 -21.91 -15.94
C ALA A 21 2.41 -21.21 -14.64
N ARG A 22 3.01 -20.01 -14.69
CA ARG A 22 3.32 -19.19 -13.49
C ARG A 22 2.07 -18.83 -12.69
N ARG A 23 0.90 -18.67 -13.32
CA ARG A 23 -0.38 -18.40 -12.63
C ARG A 23 -0.94 -19.64 -11.92
N LEU A 24 -0.60 -20.82 -12.39
CA LEU A 24 -1.11 -22.11 -11.88
C LEU A 24 -0.21 -22.74 -10.81
N SER A 25 1.00 -22.26 -10.65
CA SER A 25 1.94 -22.71 -9.62
C SER A 25 2.21 -21.59 -8.63
N PRO A 26 1.44 -21.49 -7.53
CA PRO A 26 1.76 -20.53 -6.49
C PRO A 26 3.15 -20.83 -5.94
N ASP A 27 4.02 -19.85 -6.00
CA ASP A 27 5.33 -19.93 -5.35
C ASP A 27 5.17 -19.63 -3.86
N PHE A 28 5.15 -20.67 -3.06
CA PHE A 28 5.05 -20.57 -1.60
C PHE A 28 6.38 -20.27 -0.91
N SER A 29 7.50 -20.14 -1.65
CA SER A 29 8.79 -19.85 -1.04
C SER A 29 8.77 -18.52 -0.29
N THR A 30 8.32 -17.46 -0.95
CA THR A 30 8.18 -16.13 -0.35
C THR A 30 7.24 -16.13 0.87
N LEU A 31 6.16 -16.90 0.82
CA LEU A 31 5.25 -17.02 1.96
C LEU A 31 5.95 -17.69 3.15
N ARG A 32 6.72 -18.75 2.90
CA ARG A 32 7.50 -19.45 3.94
C ARG A 32 8.58 -18.56 4.57
N GLU A 33 9.16 -17.66 3.81
CA GLU A 33 10.12 -16.67 4.32
C GLU A 33 9.45 -15.56 5.14
N ALA A 34 8.27 -15.10 4.72
CA ALA A 34 7.54 -14.02 5.39
C ALA A 34 6.81 -14.47 6.65
N LEU A 35 6.29 -15.71 6.68
CA LEU A 35 5.44 -16.20 7.76
C LEU A 35 6.12 -16.16 9.14
N PRO A 36 7.39 -16.61 9.32
CA PRO A 36 8.07 -16.52 10.60
C PRO A 36 8.24 -15.07 11.11
N ILE A 37 8.39 -14.10 10.20
CA ILE A 37 8.47 -12.67 10.54
C ILE A 37 7.12 -12.21 11.09
N VAL A 38 6.04 -12.56 10.40
CA VAL A 38 4.67 -12.21 10.82
C VAL A 38 4.34 -12.84 12.18
N GLU A 39 4.63 -14.12 12.36
CA GLU A 39 4.41 -14.85 13.61
C GLU A 39 5.18 -14.23 14.78
N ALA A 40 6.47 -13.93 14.59
CA ALA A 40 7.28 -13.28 15.61
C ALA A 40 6.77 -11.88 15.98
N VAL A 41 6.31 -11.09 15.01
CA VAL A 41 5.75 -9.76 15.27
C VAL A 41 4.38 -9.86 15.96
N LEU A 42 3.58 -10.87 15.65
CA LEU A 42 2.30 -11.12 16.34
C LEU A 42 2.51 -11.56 17.80
N SER A 43 3.57 -12.37 18.08
CA SER A 43 3.90 -12.84 19.42
C SER A 43 4.56 -11.76 20.27
N ASP A 44 5.62 -11.15 19.77
CA ASP A 44 6.54 -10.33 20.53
C ASP A 44 6.35 -8.81 20.26
N GLY A 45 5.57 -8.44 19.25
CA GLY A 45 5.23 -7.05 18.96
C GLY A 45 6.41 -6.18 18.49
N ALA A 46 6.53 -4.99 19.07
CA ALA A 46 7.52 -4.00 18.69
C ALA A 46 8.99 -4.45 18.83
N PRO A 47 9.40 -5.21 19.86
CA PRO A 47 10.74 -5.78 19.95
C PRO A 47 11.12 -6.65 18.74
N ALA A 48 10.21 -7.54 18.31
CA ALA A 48 10.45 -8.37 17.12
C ALA A 48 10.58 -7.52 15.85
N LEU A 49 9.71 -6.55 15.69
CA LEU A 49 9.76 -5.63 14.54
C LEU A 49 11.08 -4.86 14.50
N ALA A 50 11.54 -4.31 15.64
CA ALA A 50 12.81 -3.60 15.73
C ALA A 50 14.00 -4.49 15.36
N ARG A 51 13.99 -5.76 15.76
CA ARG A 51 15.00 -6.75 15.40
C ARG A 51 15.01 -7.00 13.89
N PHE A 52 13.85 -7.28 13.28
CA PHE A 52 13.79 -7.51 11.83
C PHE A 52 14.17 -6.28 11.01
N VAL A 53 13.85 -5.07 11.45
CA VAL A 53 14.31 -3.83 10.80
C VAL A 53 15.83 -3.75 10.85
N ALA A 54 16.46 -4.11 11.97
CA ALA A 54 17.92 -4.13 12.07
C ALA A 54 18.54 -5.19 11.15
N ASP A 55 17.96 -6.38 11.10
CA ASP A 55 18.49 -7.54 10.36
C ASP A 55 18.31 -7.39 8.84
N LEU A 56 17.15 -6.89 8.40
CA LEU A 56 16.78 -6.82 6.98
C LEU A 56 17.08 -5.47 6.33
N ASP A 57 16.87 -4.37 7.06
CA ASP A 57 17.06 -3.02 6.55
C ASP A 57 18.42 -2.42 6.97
N GLY A 58 19.08 -3.02 7.95
CA GLY A 58 20.36 -2.56 8.48
C GLY A 58 20.26 -1.32 9.37
N GLU A 59 19.03 -0.96 9.79
CA GLU A 59 18.75 0.24 10.58
C GLU A 59 18.37 -0.12 12.02
N ARG A 60 19.09 0.40 13.00
CA ARG A 60 18.79 0.20 14.42
C ARG A 60 17.83 1.26 14.92
N ILE A 61 16.56 0.91 14.98
CA ILE A 61 15.48 1.79 15.46
C ILE A 61 15.01 1.26 16.81
N ALA A 62 15.04 2.11 17.85
CA ALA A 62 14.43 1.76 19.13
C ALA A 62 12.91 1.61 18.97
N GLU A 63 12.27 0.75 19.77
CA GLU A 63 10.82 0.48 19.68
C GLU A 63 9.95 1.75 19.64
N LYS A 64 10.27 2.73 20.49
CA LYS A 64 9.60 4.04 20.52
C LYS A 64 9.76 4.85 19.23
N GLY A 65 10.73 4.52 18.39
CA GLY A 65 10.99 5.16 17.09
C GLY A 65 10.27 4.49 15.92
N LEU A 66 9.68 3.31 16.13
CA LEU A 66 8.94 2.60 15.07
C LEU A 66 7.66 3.33 14.68
N LEU A 67 7.01 4.01 15.62
CA LEU A 67 5.83 4.83 15.35
C LEU A 67 6.22 6.30 15.24
N VAL A 68 6.18 6.82 14.02
CA VAL A 68 6.47 8.23 13.72
C VAL A 68 5.17 8.99 13.48
N ARG A 69 4.97 10.08 14.23
CA ARG A 69 3.88 11.02 13.94
C ARG A 69 4.34 12.00 12.85
N PRO A 70 3.62 12.12 11.73
CA PRO A 70 3.99 13.06 10.68
C PRO A 70 4.06 14.50 11.23
N LYS A 71 5.14 15.20 10.88
CA LYS A 71 5.29 16.62 11.15
C LYS A 71 5.16 17.39 9.83
N ALA A 72 4.68 18.62 9.91
CA ALA A 72 4.69 19.49 8.74
C ALA A 72 6.15 19.80 8.35
N GLU A 73 6.51 19.49 7.11
CA GLU A 73 7.79 19.87 6.52
C GLU A 73 7.72 21.34 6.09
N LYS A 74 8.67 22.14 6.52
CA LYS A 74 8.71 23.57 6.20
C LYS A 74 9.40 23.85 4.87
N ASP A 75 10.33 22.98 4.48
CA ASP A 75 11.21 23.17 3.32
C ASP A 75 10.86 22.26 2.13
N VAL A 76 9.55 22.10 1.87
CA VAL A 76 9.06 21.35 0.71
C VAL A 76 9.11 22.24 -0.53
N ASP A 77 9.69 21.71 -1.61
CA ASP A 77 9.66 22.38 -2.92
C ASP A 77 8.23 22.83 -3.29
N PRO A 78 8.00 24.10 -3.60
CA PRO A 78 6.66 24.62 -3.90
C PRO A 78 6.00 23.96 -5.12
N ALA A 79 6.78 23.60 -6.13
CA ALA A 79 6.26 22.91 -7.33
C ALA A 79 5.82 21.50 -6.99
N PHE A 80 6.63 20.76 -6.23
CA PHE A 80 6.26 19.44 -5.71
C PHE A 80 4.99 19.52 -4.85
N ALA A 81 4.94 20.46 -3.90
CA ALA A 81 3.77 20.64 -3.02
C ALA A 81 2.50 20.96 -3.82
N SER A 82 2.62 21.77 -4.89
CA SER A 82 1.50 22.10 -5.78
C SER A 82 1.01 20.86 -6.55
N ALA A 83 1.93 20.10 -7.15
CA ALA A 83 1.62 18.87 -7.87
C ALA A 83 0.97 17.82 -6.96
N PHE A 84 1.50 17.65 -5.75
CA PHE A 84 0.97 16.72 -4.75
C PHE A 84 -0.46 17.10 -4.31
N ARG A 85 -0.71 18.39 -4.06
CA ARG A 85 -2.06 18.89 -3.75
C ARG A 85 -3.04 18.69 -4.91
N LEU A 86 -2.59 18.90 -6.15
CA LEU A 86 -3.42 18.68 -7.33
C LEU A 86 -3.78 17.21 -7.48
N ALA A 87 -2.80 16.31 -7.36
CA ALA A 87 -3.02 14.87 -7.40
C ALA A 87 -4.00 14.42 -6.31
N ARG A 88 -3.81 14.87 -5.07
CA ARG A 88 -4.73 14.60 -3.97
C ARG A 88 -6.17 15.03 -4.27
N ARG A 89 -6.36 16.26 -4.79
CA ARG A 89 -7.71 16.76 -5.15
C ARG A 89 -8.38 15.88 -6.20
N ARG A 90 -7.63 15.51 -7.27
CA ARG A 90 -8.14 14.67 -8.36
C ARG A 90 -8.52 13.28 -7.87
N LEU A 91 -7.65 12.64 -7.09
CA LEU A 91 -7.93 11.34 -6.49
C LEU A 91 -9.14 11.39 -5.54
N THR A 92 -9.23 12.42 -4.70
CA THR A 92 -10.38 12.60 -3.82
C THR A 92 -11.68 12.74 -4.62
N ALA A 93 -11.69 13.55 -5.67
CA ALA A 93 -12.87 13.74 -6.52
C ALA A 93 -13.28 12.45 -7.26
N TYR A 94 -12.29 11.65 -7.67
CA TYR A 94 -12.51 10.35 -8.31
C TYR A 94 -13.11 9.34 -7.32
N HIS A 95 -12.46 9.13 -6.18
CA HIS A 95 -12.88 8.12 -5.19
C HIS A 95 -14.21 8.46 -4.52
N ARG A 96 -14.56 9.74 -4.36
CA ARG A 96 -15.90 10.13 -3.86
C ARG A 96 -17.04 9.57 -4.71
N ARG A 97 -16.82 9.34 -6.02
CA ARG A 97 -17.82 8.74 -6.91
C ARG A 97 -17.94 7.23 -6.77
N GLN A 98 -16.98 6.60 -6.11
CA GLN A 98 -16.93 5.15 -5.88
C GLN A 98 -17.50 4.73 -4.52
N VAL A 99 -17.79 5.71 -3.65
CA VAL A 99 -18.38 5.41 -2.33
C VAL A 99 -19.75 4.79 -2.53
N PRO A 100 -19.97 3.54 -2.08
CA PRO A 100 -21.28 2.89 -2.19
C PRO A 100 -22.28 3.62 -1.31
N LYS A 101 -23.51 3.81 -1.83
CA LYS A 101 -24.57 4.52 -1.09
C LYS A 101 -25.43 3.58 -0.26
N GLY A 102 -25.36 2.28 -0.53
CA GLY A 102 -26.30 1.31 -0.01
C GLY A 102 -27.72 1.53 -0.56
N PHE A 103 -28.63 0.71 -0.13
CA PHE A 103 -30.05 0.86 -0.45
C PHE A 103 -30.92 0.23 0.63
N SER A 104 -32.23 0.58 0.61
CA SER A 104 -33.23 -0.06 1.42
C SER A 104 -34.54 -0.10 0.60
N TYR A 105 -35.17 -1.25 0.57
CA TYR A 105 -36.49 -1.40 -0.01
C TYR A 105 -37.29 -2.50 0.70
N ARG A 106 -38.64 -2.49 0.51
CA ARG A 106 -39.54 -3.54 0.98
C ARG A 106 -40.25 -4.15 -0.22
N ASP A 107 -40.29 -5.47 -0.29
CA ASP A 107 -41.01 -6.18 -1.33
C ASP A 107 -42.53 -6.20 -1.11
N ALA A 108 -43.25 -6.79 -2.07
CA ALA A 108 -44.72 -6.91 -2.02
C ALA A 108 -45.24 -7.82 -0.90
N LEU A 109 -44.40 -8.68 -0.35
CA LEU A 109 -44.70 -9.57 0.77
C LEU A 109 -44.35 -8.95 2.14
N GLY A 110 -43.86 -7.72 2.16
CA GLY A 110 -43.51 -6.98 3.37
C GLY A 110 -42.10 -7.25 3.91
N VAL A 111 -41.25 -8.01 3.20
CA VAL A 111 -39.88 -8.27 3.58
C VAL A 111 -39.01 -7.05 3.29
N SER A 112 -38.27 -6.61 4.28
CA SER A 112 -37.34 -5.47 4.15
C SER A 112 -35.94 -5.94 3.80
N PHE A 113 -35.33 -5.33 2.79
CA PHE A 113 -33.98 -5.55 2.34
C PHE A 113 -33.14 -4.27 2.56
N VAL A 114 -32.00 -4.41 3.19
CA VAL A 114 -31.11 -3.28 3.50
C VAL A 114 -29.69 -3.66 3.18
N GLU A 115 -29.02 -2.85 2.35
CA GLU A 115 -27.57 -2.86 2.16
C GLU A 115 -27.00 -1.59 2.80
N ARG A 116 -26.13 -1.77 3.79
CA ARG A 116 -25.49 -0.67 4.49
C ARG A 116 -23.98 -0.81 4.42
N PRO A 117 -23.29 -0.04 3.55
CA PRO A 117 -21.84 0.03 3.55
C PRO A 117 -21.33 0.56 4.88
N VAL A 118 -20.35 -0.13 5.46
CA VAL A 118 -19.69 0.29 6.70
C VAL A 118 -18.18 0.41 6.44
N PRO A 119 -17.55 1.55 6.70
CA PRO A 119 -16.12 1.70 6.55
C PRO A 119 -15.37 0.84 7.57
N HIS A 120 -14.15 0.43 7.22
CA HIS A 120 -13.22 -0.12 8.20
C HIS A 120 -12.80 0.97 9.18
N GLU A 121 -12.77 0.64 10.48
CA GLU A 121 -12.31 1.54 11.54
C GLU A 121 -10.85 1.95 11.32
N ALA A 122 -9.99 0.99 10.98
CA ALA A 122 -8.58 1.21 10.75
C ALA A 122 -8.10 0.57 9.45
N VAL A 123 -7.21 1.28 8.73
CA VAL A 123 -6.62 0.82 7.47
C VAL A 123 -5.10 0.95 7.53
N GLY A 124 -4.40 -0.12 7.20
CA GLY A 124 -2.96 -0.12 6.96
C GLY A 124 -2.64 0.15 5.49
N VAL A 125 -1.71 1.05 5.22
CA VAL A 125 -1.22 1.34 3.87
C VAL A 125 0.28 1.09 3.84
N TYR A 126 0.72 0.12 3.03
CA TYR A 126 2.14 -0.08 2.81
C TYR A 126 2.62 0.80 1.64
N VAL A 127 3.65 1.59 1.90
CA VAL A 127 4.30 2.43 0.88
C VAL A 127 5.74 1.96 0.72
N PRO A 128 6.13 1.46 -0.46
CA PRO A 128 7.52 1.09 -0.72
C PRO A 128 8.46 2.26 -0.43
N GLY A 129 9.66 1.94 -0.03
CA GLY A 129 10.70 2.92 0.28
C GLY A 129 12.10 2.38 -0.03
N GLY A 130 13.12 3.06 0.48
CA GLY A 130 14.48 2.58 0.43
C GLY A 130 15.28 3.01 -0.81
N ARG A 131 14.80 2.77 -2.01
CA ARG A 131 15.51 3.12 -3.25
C ARG A 131 15.00 4.40 -3.91
N ALA A 132 13.74 4.76 -3.67
CA ALA A 132 13.10 5.93 -4.22
C ALA A 132 12.00 6.44 -3.29
N PHE A 133 11.57 7.67 -3.52
CA PHE A 133 10.44 8.28 -2.85
C PHE A 133 9.16 8.06 -3.68
N TYR A 134 8.12 7.52 -3.06
CA TYR A 134 6.87 7.13 -3.75
C TYR A 134 5.64 7.89 -3.24
N PRO A 135 5.55 9.21 -3.48
CA PRO A 135 4.42 10.03 -3.01
C PRO A 135 3.09 9.65 -3.66
N SER A 136 3.13 9.14 -4.89
CA SER A 136 1.95 8.64 -5.58
C SER A 136 1.35 7.41 -4.90
N SER A 137 2.17 6.44 -4.48
CA SER A 137 1.72 5.25 -3.76
C SER A 137 1.06 5.62 -2.43
N LEU A 138 1.62 6.60 -1.72
CA LEU A 138 1.02 7.16 -0.51
C LEU A 138 -0.39 7.70 -0.79
N LEU A 139 -0.53 8.56 -1.82
CA LEU A 139 -1.83 9.13 -2.17
C LEU A 139 -2.85 8.07 -2.61
N MET A 140 -2.40 7.09 -3.41
CA MET A 140 -3.27 6.02 -3.91
C MET A 140 -3.77 5.07 -2.82
N GLY A 141 -3.08 4.95 -1.69
CA GLY A 141 -3.55 4.20 -0.53
C GLY A 141 -4.36 5.05 0.46
N VAL A 142 -3.82 6.21 0.85
CA VAL A 142 -4.41 7.04 1.91
C VAL A 142 -5.68 7.77 1.46
N VAL A 143 -5.74 8.26 0.22
CA VAL A 143 -6.90 9.03 -0.25
C VAL A 143 -8.16 8.18 -0.32
N PRO A 144 -8.17 6.97 -0.96
CA PRO A 144 -9.37 6.12 -0.96
C PRO A 144 -9.78 5.68 0.44
N ALA A 145 -8.83 5.32 1.32
CA ALA A 145 -9.14 4.96 2.70
C ALA A 145 -9.84 6.11 3.45
N ARG A 146 -9.34 7.34 3.30
CA ARG A 146 -9.96 8.54 3.88
C ARG A 146 -11.35 8.81 3.30
N VAL A 147 -11.52 8.68 1.99
CA VAL A 147 -12.81 8.89 1.31
C VAL A 147 -13.83 7.83 1.70
N ALA A 148 -13.38 6.60 1.91
CA ALA A 148 -14.22 5.50 2.40
C ALA A 148 -14.70 5.68 3.85
N GLY A 149 -14.11 6.62 4.61
CA GLY A 149 -14.51 6.91 5.97
C GLY A 149 -13.67 6.21 7.05
N ALA A 150 -12.49 5.66 6.72
CA ALA A 150 -11.61 5.07 7.71
C ALA A 150 -11.16 6.15 8.73
N GLU A 151 -11.40 5.86 10.01
CA GLU A 151 -11.07 6.80 11.11
C GLU A 151 -9.56 6.85 11.34
N ARG A 152 -8.93 5.68 11.38
CA ARG A 152 -7.49 5.53 11.59
C ARG A 152 -6.80 5.00 10.35
N ILE A 153 -5.78 5.72 9.87
CA ILE A 153 -4.94 5.28 8.75
C ILE A 153 -3.50 5.23 9.21
N VAL A 154 -2.91 4.06 9.15
CA VAL A 154 -1.50 3.82 9.49
C VAL A 154 -0.72 3.56 8.21
N VAL A 155 0.35 4.31 7.98
CA VAL A 155 1.25 4.10 6.86
C VAL A 155 2.47 3.34 7.35
N ALA A 156 2.71 2.16 6.77
CA ALA A 156 3.93 1.41 6.96
C ALA A 156 4.87 1.63 5.77
N THR A 157 6.11 1.97 6.05
CA THR A 157 7.15 2.17 5.04
C THR A 157 8.50 1.74 5.63
N PRO A 158 9.43 1.20 4.84
CA PRO A 158 10.77 0.94 5.31
C PRO A 158 11.41 2.20 5.89
N PRO A 159 12.32 2.07 6.85
CA PRO A 159 13.02 3.22 7.41
C PRO A 159 13.70 4.00 6.28
N PRO A 160 13.73 5.34 6.38
CA PRO A 160 14.49 6.11 5.42
C PRO A 160 15.95 5.69 5.53
N PHE A 161 16.64 5.52 4.41
CA PHE A 161 18.10 5.38 4.38
C PHE A 161 18.73 6.70 4.86
N ALA A 162 18.57 6.99 6.14
CA ALA A 162 18.98 8.24 6.76
C ALA A 162 20.48 8.51 6.61
N SER A 163 21.28 7.45 6.37
CA SER A 163 22.71 7.55 6.17
C SER A 163 23.16 7.62 4.70
N ARG A 164 22.30 7.28 3.73
CA ARG A 164 22.74 7.07 2.34
C ARG A 164 22.08 7.97 1.30
N VAL A 165 20.95 8.57 1.59
CA VAL A 165 20.28 9.48 0.65
C VAL A 165 19.90 10.75 1.38
N LYS A 166 20.67 11.80 1.21
CA LYS A 166 20.14 13.16 1.38
C LYS A 166 19.09 13.30 0.28
N VAL A 167 17.83 13.02 0.59
CA VAL A 167 16.71 13.32 -0.29
C VAL A 167 16.69 14.84 -0.39
N ARG A 168 17.37 15.37 -1.40
CA ARG A 168 17.07 16.71 -1.86
C ARG A 168 15.71 16.57 -2.56
N PRO A 169 14.69 17.31 -2.13
CA PRO A 169 13.49 17.42 -2.94
C PRO A 169 13.93 17.94 -4.31
N VAL A 170 13.57 17.23 -5.35
CA VAL A 170 13.71 17.65 -6.75
C VAL A 170 12.69 18.72 -7.04
#